data_71bc0282c3f35213484001a438bad467
#
_entry.id   71bc0282c3f35213484001a438bad467
#
_cell.length_a   1.000
_cell.length_b   1.000
_cell.length_c   1.000
_cell.angle_alpha   90.00
_cell.angle_beta   90.00
_cell.angle_gamma   90.00
#
_symmetry.space_group_name_H-M   'P 1'
#
loop_
_entity.id
_entity.type
_entity.pdbx_description
1 polymer ?
#
loop_
_entity_poly.entity_id
_entity_poly.type
_entity_poly.pdbx_seq_one_letter_code
_entity_poly.pdbx_strand_id
1 'polypeptide(L)'
;VAEARRMLSNMKLMGTPFSEQLPTAQLHWMIADKEECIVVESMKDGMHIYDDPVGVLTNNPPFPGQMFALNNYAGVSRKQPESTFAGVLELDPYSRGMGGMGIPGDLSSQSRFVKVAFTKLNAISGDGENESVSQFFHILGSVDQQRGCCEVSEGAYEITIYTSCCNTTKG
;
A
#
# COMPACT_ATOMS: atom_id res chain seq x y z
N VAL A 1 -0.69 -19.28 -1.62
CA VAL A 1 -1.53 -18.65 -0.58
C VAL A 1 -2.48 -19.66 0.06
N ALA A 2 -3.16 -20.53 -0.69
CA ALA A 2 -4.12 -21.51 -0.14
C ALA A 2 -3.52 -22.38 0.99
N GLU A 3 -2.28 -22.86 0.85
CA GLU A 3 -1.61 -23.62 1.90
C GLU A 3 -1.31 -22.75 3.13
N ALA A 4 -0.86 -21.51 2.91
CA ALA A 4 -0.62 -20.57 3.99
C ALA A 4 -1.88 -20.33 4.83
N ARG A 5 -3.05 -20.14 4.21
CA ARG A 5 -4.34 -20.00 4.92
C ARG A 5 -4.61 -21.20 5.82
N ARG A 6 -4.42 -22.43 5.30
CA ARG A 6 -4.61 -23.65 6.06
C ARG A 6 -3.66 -23.76 7.26
N MET A 7 -2.40 -23.34 7.09
CA MET A 7 -1.43 -23.34 8.18
C MET A 7 -1.80 -22.29 9.24
N LEU A 8 -2.09 -21.08 8.81
CA LEU A 8 -2.44 -19.94 9.68
C LEU A 8 -3.66 -20.22 10.54
N SER A 9 -4.67 -20.97 10.04
CA SER A 9 -5.85 -21.32 10.83
C SER A 9 -5.55 -22.17 12.07
N ASN A 10 -4.37 -22.80 12.11
CA ASN A 10 -3.88 -23.62 13.23
C ASN A 10 -2.77 -22.94 14.04
N MET A 11 -2.44 -21.69 13.73
CA MET A 11 -1.38 -20.94 14.40
C MET A 11 -1.99 -19.96 15.43
N LYS A 12 -1.23 -19.73 16.47
CA LYS A 12 -1.49 -18.67 17.44
C LYS A 12 -0.28 -17.76 17.53
N LEU A 13 -0.46 -16.49 17.22
CA LEU A 13 0.57 -15.48 17.44
C LEU A 13 0.66 -15.14 18.93
N MET A 14 1.87 -15.23 19.47
CA MET A 14 2.14 -14.92 20.87
C MET A 14 2.62 -13.48 20.99
N GLY A 15 1.98 -12.70 21.86
CA GLY A 15 2.38 -11.32 22.18
C GLY A 15 3.53 -11.24 23.18
N THR A 16 4.47 -12.18 23.14
CA THR A 16 5.64 -12.19 24.05
C THR A 16 6.77 -11.39 23.43
N PRO A 17 7.30 -10.35 24.11
CA PRO A 17 8.45 -9.62 23.62
C PRO A 17 9.66 -10.55 23.45
N PHE A 18 10.50 -10.26 22.46
CA PHE A 18 11.73 -11.00 22.24
C PHE A 18 12.74 -10.75 23.39
N SER A 19 12.82 -9.51 23.85
CA SER A 19 13.60 -9.09 25.04
C SER A 19 13.01 -7.80 25.62
N GLU A 20 13.54 -7.33 26.75
CA GLU A 20 13.17 -6.02 27.32
C GLU A 20 13.49 -4.85 26.38
N GLN A 21 14.55 -4.97 25.55
CA GLN A 21 14.94 -3.95 24.59
C GLN A 21 14.18 -4.04 23.26
N LEU A 22 13.56 -5.20 22.99
CA LEU A 22 12.78 -5.46 21.75
C LEU A 22 11.33 -5.82 22.13
N PRO A 23 10.49 -4.81 22.39
CA PRO A 23 9.09 -5.02 22.70
C PRO A 23 8.33 -5.62 21.51
N THR A 24 7.14 -6.12 21.80
CA THR A 24 6.24 -6.62 20.74
C THR A 24 5.93 -5.51 19.73
N ALA A 25 6.28 -5.75 18.46
CA ALA A 25 5.98 -4.83 17.38
C ALA A 25 4.55 -5.08 16.83
N GLN A 26 3.90 -4.01 16.42
CA GLN A 26 2.64 -4.10 15.67
C GLN A 26 2.96 -4.41 14.21
N LEU A 27 2.96 -5.69 13.86
CA LEU A 27 3.32 -6.15 12.52
C LEU A 27 2.06 -6.52 11.72
N HIS A 28 2.15 -6.24 10.43
CA HIS A 28 1.22 -6.65 9.40
C HIS A 28 1.98 -7.51 8.41
N TRP A 29 1.40 -8.60 7.94
CA TRP A 29 2.05 -9.51 7.00
C TRP A 29 1.25 -9.61 5.72
N MET A 30 1.94 -9.58 4.60
CA MET A 30 1.39 -9.87 3.29
C MET A 30 1.94 -11.22 2.81
N ILE A 31 1.06 -12.08 2.34
CA ILE A 31 1.42 -13.36 1.70
C ILE A 31 0.76 -13.37 0.33
N ALA A 32 1.58 -13.47 -0.71
CA ALA A 32 1.11 -13.42 -2.08
C ALA A 32 1.73 -14.53 -2.93
N ASP A 33 0.99 -14.99 -3.90
CA ASP A 33 1.46 -15.79 -5.02
C ASP A 33 0.95 -15.18 -6.33
N LYS A 34 1.03 -15.89 -7.43
CA LYS A 34 0.58 -15.39 -8.72
C LYS A 34 -0.95 -15.28 -8.85
N GLU A 35 -1.72 -15.93 -7.97
CA GLU A 35 -3.18 -16.01 -8.05
C GLU A 35 -3.87 -15.13 -7.01
N GLU A 36 -3.33 -15.06 -5.79
CA GLU A 36 -3.98 -14.38 -4.66
C GLU A 36 -2.98 -13.66 -3.76
N CYS A 37 -3.50 -12.67 -3.04
CA CYS A 37 -2.81 -11.95 -1.99
C CYS A 37 -3.67 -11.89 -0.74
N ILE A 38 -3.07 -12.11 0.43
CA ILE A 38 -3.72 -11.98 1.73
C ILE A 38 -2.92 -11.11 2.66
N VAL A 39 -3.65 -10.43 3.56
CA VAL A 39 -3.08 -9.72 4.70
C VAL A 39 -3.41 -10.47 5.97
N VAL A 40 -2.41 -10.62 6.83
CA VAL A 40 -2.55 -11.23 8.15
C VAL A 40 -2.23 -10.19 9.21
N GLU A 41 -3.13 -10.01 10.15
CA GLU A 41 -2.99 -9.05 11.26
C GLU A 41 -3.31 -9.71 12.59
N SER A 42 -2.52 -9.38 13.62
CA SER A 42 -2.77 -9.77 15.00
C SER A 42 -3.51 -8.63 15.72
N MET A 43 -4.77 -8.86 15.99
CA MET A 43 -5.65 -7.91 16.66
C MET A 43 -5.90 -8.32 18.12
N LYS A 44 -6.57 -7.47 18.91
CA LYS A 44 -6.90 -7.78 20.31
C LYS A 44 -7.78 -9.02 20.48
N ASP A 45 -8.64 -9.28 19.53
CA ASP A 45 -9.58 -10.39 19.48
C ASP A 45 -9.06 -11.64 18.79
N GLY A 46 -7.82 -11.58 18.26
CA GLY A 46 -7.15 -12.70 17.62
C GLY A 46 -6.45 -12.36 16.32
N MET A 47 -6.10 -13.39 15.57
CA MET A 47 -5.48 -13.27 14.26
C MET A 47 -6.57 -13.19 13.18
N HIS A 48 -6.46 -12.19 12.32
CA HIS A 48 -7.36 -11.99 11.18
C HIS A 48 -6.62 -12.21 9.87
N ILE A 49 -7.31 -12.79 8.90
CA ILE A 49 -6.81 -13.02 7.54
C ILE A 49 -7.79 -12.36 6.58
N TYR A 50 -7.31 -11.40 5.81
CA TYR A 50 -8.11 -10.66 4.84
C TYR A 50 -7.66 -10.98 3.42
N ASP A 51 -8.60 -11.03 2.48
CA ASP A 51 -8.28 -11.00 1.06
C ASP A 51 -7.82 -9.60 0.68
N ASP A 52 -6.71 -9.51 -0.05
CA ASP A 52 -6.16 -8.25 -0.51
C ASP A 52 -6.31 -8.11 -2.03
N PRO A 53 -7.42 -7.53 -2.51
CA PRO A 53 -7.68 -7.38 -3.94
C PRO A 53 -6.80 -6.30 -4.60
N VAL A 54 -6.15 -5.43 -3.82
CA VAL A 54 -5.26 -4.39 -4.33
C VAL A 54 -3.80 -4.82 -4.33
N GLY A 55 -3.44 -5.82 -3.51
CA GLY A 55 -2.07 -6.31 -3.37
C GLY A 55 -1.14 -5.22 -2.85
N VAL A 56 -1.56 -4.48 -1.83
CA VAL A 56 -0.82 -3.39 -1.17
C VAL A 56 -1.01 -3.50 0.33
N LEU A 57 0.09 -3.42 1.05
CA LEU A 57 0.10 -3.36 2.51
C LEU A 57 1.00 -2.23 2.99
N THR A 58 0.56 -1.50 3.98
CA THR A 58 1.33 -0.51 4.73
C THR A 58 1.25 -0.83 6.23
N ASN A 59 1.21 0.17 7.08
CA ASN A 59 1.13 0.02 8.53
C ASN A 59 -0.31 0.25 9.02
N ASN A 60 -0.50 0.66 10.31
CA ASN A 60 -1.80 1.08 10.83
C ASN A 60 -2.44 2.20 10.01
N PRO A 61 -3.77 2.29 9.93
CA PRO A 61 -4.77 1.46 10.61
C PRO A 61 -4.87 0.04 10.04
N PRO A 62 -5.64 -0.86 10.69
CA PRO A 62 -5.86 -2.22 10.19
C PRO A 62 -6.37 -2.24 8.74
N PHE A 63 -6.07 -3.31 8.02
CA PHE A 63 -6.32 -3.46 6.58
C PHE A 63 -7.76 -3.11 6.15
N PRO A 64 -8.85 -3.50 6.87
CA PRO A 64 -10.20 -3.07 6.51
C PRO A 64 -10.39 -1.54 6.56
N GLY A 65 -9.68 -0.85 7.46
CA GLY A 65 -9.67 0.61 7.53
C GLY A 65 -8.95 1.23 6.33
N GLN A 66 -7.84 0.63 5.89
CA GLN A 66 -7.14 1.04 4.67
C GLN A 66 -8.03 0.90 3.44
N MET A 67 -8.70 -0.25 3.30
CA MET A 67 -9.63 -0.50 2.20
C MET A 67 -10.83 0.45 2.22
N PHE A 68 -11.41 0.69 3.40
CA PHE A 68 -12.51 1.63 3.55
C PHE A 68 -12.14 3.04 3.11
N ALA A 69 -10.92 3.49 3.40
CA ALA A 69 -10.44 4.82 3.03
C ALA A 69 -10.40 5.05 1.50
N LEU A 70 -10.27 4.01 0.69
CA LEU A 70 -10.29 4.13 -0.78
C LEU A 70 -11.60 4.72 -1.29
N ASN A 71 -12.71 4.60 -0.55
CA ASN A 71 -13.99 5.21 -0.94
C ASN A 71 -13.90 6.74 -1.07
N ASN A 72 -13.03 7.39 -0.29
CA ASN A 72 -12.82 8.83 -0.36
C ASN A 72 -12.16 9.27 -1.68
N TYR A 73 -11.59 8.33 -2.41
CA TYR A 73 -10.82 8.54 -3.65
C TYR A 73 -11.50 7.93 -4.87
N ALA A 74 -12.77 7.53 -4.75
CA ALA A 74 -13.52 6.93 -5.86
C ALA A 74 -13.63 7.83 -7.11
N GLY A 75 -13.47 9.15 -6.94
CA GLY A 75 -13.47 10.11 -8.03
C GLY A 75 -12.12 10.28 -8.75
N VAL A 76 -11.01 9.75 -8.22
CA VAL A 76 -9.71 9.89 -8.87
C VAL A 76 -9.57 8.95 -10.08
N SER A 77 -8.86 9.39 -11.10
CA SER A 77 -8.76 8.68 -12.36
C SER A 77 -7.42 8.95 -13.05
N ARG A 78 -6.94 8.01 -13.87
CA ARG A 78 -5.84 8.26 -14.81
C ARG A 78 -6.23 9.14 -16.00
N LYS A 79 -7.54 9.34 -16.21
CA LYS A 79 -8.09 10.20 -17.29
C LYS A 79 -8.16 11.65 -16.80
N GLN A 80 -8.13 12.58 -17.75
CA GLN A 80 -8.41 13.98 -17.44
C GLN A 80 -9.84 14.13 -16.94
N PRO A 81 -10.09 15.01 -15.95
CA PRO A 81 -11.43 15.27 -15.45
C PRO A 81 -12.25 16.03 -16.47
N GLU A 82 -13.55 15.75 -16.49
CA GLU A 82 -14.55 16.58 -17.13
C GLU A 82 -15.03 17.65 -16.15
N SER A 83 -15.50 18.80 -16.67
CA SER A 83 -16.07 19.86 -15.82
C SER A 83 -17.43 19.42 -15.28
N THR A 84 -17.45 18.96 -14.04
CA THR A 84 -18.67 18.55 -13.32
C THR A 84 -18.94 19.40 -12.08
N PHE A 85 -18.15 20.47 -11.86
CA PHE A 85 -18.22 21.28 -10.65
C PHE A 85 -19.56 22.01 -10.53
N ALA A 86 -19.98 22.69 -11.60
CA ALA A 86 -21.31 23.30 -11.71
C ALA A 86 -21.62 23.57 -13.18
N GLY A 87 -22.87 23.37 -13.58
CA GLY A 87 -23.28 23.54 -14.98
C GLY A 87 -23.19 24.98 -15.53
N VAL A 88 -22.96 25.96 -14.67
CA VAL A 88 -22.74 27.37 -15.03
C VAL A 88 -21.28 27.76 -15.24
N LEU A 89 -20.34 26.81 -14.99
CA LEU A 89 -18.93 27.05 -15.13
C LEU A 89 -18.30 26.03 -16.08
N GLU A 90 -17.58 26.53 -17.07
CA GLU A 90 -16.68 25.71 -17.89
C GLU A 90 -15.28 25.77 -17.30
N LEU A 91 -14.82 24.63 -16.75
CA LEU A 91 -13.49 24.51 -16.13
C LEU A 91 -12.67 23.51 -16.94
N ASP A 92 -11.65 24.03 -17.60
CA ASP A 92 -10.74 23.23 -18.42
C ASP A 92 -9.54 22.73 -17.64
N PRO A 93 -9.09 21.47 -17.85
CA PRO A 93 -7.84 21.01 -17.33
C PRO A 93 -6.65 21.81 -17.88
N TYR A 94 -5.84 22.39 -16.99
CA TYR A 94 -4.68 23.22 -17.38
C TYR A 94 -3.38 22.40 -17.50
N SER A 95 -3.38 21.14 -17.07
CA SER A 95 -2.23 20.23 -17.20
C SER A 95 -2.66 18.77 -17.32
N ARG A 96 -1.74 17.91 -17.75
CA ARG A 96 -1.96 16.46 -17.75
C ARG A 96 -1.89 15.91 -16.32
N GLY A 97 -2.56 14.78 -16.06
CA GLY A 97 -2.54 14.10 -14.77
C GLY A 97 -3.53 14.66 -13.73
N MET A 98 -4.36 15.63 -14.10
CA MET A 98 -5.32 16.23 -13.17
C MET A 98 -6.42 15.29 -12.68
N GLY A 99 -6.64 14.16 -13.35
CA GLY A 99 -7.54 13.11 -12.83
C GLY A 99 -7.07 12.50 -11.51
N GLY A 100 -5.78 12.63 -11.16
CA GLY A 100 -5.21 12.22 -9.88
C GLY A 100 -5.31 13.29 -8.77
N MET A 101 -5.95 14.43 -9.03
CA MET A 101 -6.09 15.48 -8.00
C MET A 101 -6.86 14.94 -6.79
N GLY A 102 -6.31 15.20 -5.60
CA GLY A 102 -6.82 14.67 -4.34
C GLY A 102 -6.13 13.39 -3.85
N ILE A 103 -5.31 12.73 -4.67
CA ILE A 103 -4.44 11.66 -4.16
C ILE A 103 -3.50 12.25 -3.12
N PRO A 104 -3.42 11.67 -1.90
CA PRO A 104 -2.61 12.24 -0.83
C PRO A 104 -1.11 12.12 -1.14
N GLY A 105 -0.34 13.10 -0.70
CA GLY A 105 1.10 13.16 -0.93
C GLY A 105 1.95 13.06 0.33
N ASP A 106 1.33 13.02 1.51
CA ASP A 106 2.04 12.86 2.78
C ASP A 106 2.54 11.42 3.00
N LEU A 107 3.42 11.25 3.98
CA LEU A 107 4.10 9.98 4.25
C LEU A 107 3.38 9.08 5.25
N SER A 108 2.17 9.43 5.68
CA SER A 108 1.39 8.57 6.57
C SER A 108 1.07 7.24 5.91
N SER A 109 0.87 6.22 6.74
CA SER A 109 0.58 4.87 6.26
C SER A 109 -0.63 4.82 5.33
N GLN A 110 -1.72 5.51 5.68
CA GLN A 110 -2.93 5.54 4.88
C GLN A 110 -2.72 6.27 3.55
N SER A 111 -2.00 7.39 3.56
CA SER A 111 -1.69 8.14 2.34
C SER A 111 -0.81 7.34 1.39
N ARG A 112 0.20 6.65 1.92
CA ARG A 112 1.05 5.73 1.13
C ARG A 112 0.22 4.58 0.56
N PHE A 113 -0.69 3.99 1.36
CA PHE A 113 -1.59 2.94 0.88
C PHE A 113 -2.42 3.39 -0.32
N VAL A 114 -3.13 4.51 -0.19
CA VAL A 114 -3.97 5.08 -1.26
C VAL A 114 -3.14 5.35 -2.52
N LYS A 115 -1.99 6.00 -2.36
CA LYS A 115 -1.12 6.38 -3.47
C LYS A 115 -0.57 5.16 -4.22
N VAL A 116 -0.08 4.16 -3.49
CA VAL A 116 0.42 2.92 -4.11
C VAL A 116 -0.70 2.11 -4.73
N ALA A 117 -1.86 1.98 -4.08
CA ALA A 117 -3.01 1.28 -4.62
C ALA A 117 -3.45 1.90 -5.96
N PHE A 118 -3.61 3.22 -6.01
CA PHE A 118 -3.94 3.91 -7.25
C PHE A 118 -2.86 3.69 -8.32
N THR A 119 -1.60 3.89 -7.97
CA THR A 119 -0.48 3.78 -8.91
C THR A 119 -0.38 2.35 -9.46
N LYS A 120 -0.40 1.33 -8.59
CA LYS A 120 -0.31 -0.08 -8.97
C LYS A 120 -1.45 -0.51 -9.88
N LEU A 121 -2.70 -0.17 -9.51
CA LEU A 121 -3.88 -0.60 -10.25
C LEU A 121 -4.06 0.10 -11.61
N ASN A 122 -3.41 1.24 -11.81
CA ASN A 122 -3.46 2.01 -13.07
C ASN A 122 -2.15 1.96 -13.88
N ALA A 123 -1.06 1.47 -13.29
CA ALA A 123 0.21 1.31 -13.98
C ALA A 123 0.12 0.24 -15.07
N ILE A 124 0.87 0.45 -16.13
CA ILE A 124 1.01 -0.50 -17.24
C ILE A 124 2.49 -0.87 -17.33
N SER A 125 2.79 -2.15 -17.21
CA SER A 125 4.13 -2.68 -17.50
C SER A 125 4.14 -3.32 -18.89
N GLY A 126 5.33 -3.48 -19.47
CA GLY A 126 5.51 -4.30 -20.66
C GLY A 126 5.46 -5.80 -20.32
N ASP A 127 5.55 -6.63 -21.35
CA ASP A 127 5.45 -8.10 -21.23
C ASP A 127 6.76 -8.74 -20.71
N GLY A 128 7.86 -7.99 -20.73
CA GLY A 128 9.18 -8.44 -20.31
C GLY A 128 9.40 -8.37 -18.81
N GLU A 129 10.19 -9.30 -18.26
CA GLU A 129 10.55 -9.31 -16.83
C GLU A 129 11.26 -8.01 -16.42
N ASN A 130 12.21 -7.51 -17.24
CA ASN A 130 12.93 -6.27 -16.94
C ASN A 130 11.99 -5.06 -16.90
N GLU A 131 10.99 -5.00 -17.77
CA GLU A 131 10.00 -3.93 -17.78
C GLU A 131 9.09 -4.00 -16.54
N SER A 132 8.67 -5.21 -16.17
CA SER A 132 7.86 -5.43 -14.97
C SER A 132 8.63 -5.08 -13.69
N VAL A 133 9.91 -5.45 -13.60
CA VAL A 133 10.79 -5.09 -12.47
C VAL A 133 11.00 -3.57 -12.42
N SER A 134 11.27 -2.93 -13.56
CA SER A 134 11.41 -1.47 -13.65
C SER A 134 10.14 -0.79 -13.16
N GLN A 135 8.98 -1.22 -13.66
CA GLN A 135 7.69 -0.66 -13.25
C GLN A 135 7.40 -0.85 -11.76
N PHE A 136 7.77 -2.01 -11.19
CA PHE A 136 7.65 -2.26 -9.75
C PHE A 136 8.40 -1.21 -8.92
N PHE A 137 9.65 -0.90 -9.29
CA PHE A 137 10.44 0.12 -8.59
C PHE A 137 9.87 1.53 -8.77
N HIS A 138 9.31 1.86 -9.93
CA HIS A 138 8.60 3.13 -10.14
C HIS A 138 7.35 3.25 -9.27
N ILE A 139 6.59 2.17 -9.11
CA ILE A 139 5.41 2.15 -8.23
C ILE A 139 5.84 2.42 -6.78
N LEU A 140 6.81 1.67 -6.25
CA LEU A 140 7.26 1.82 -4.87
C LEU A 140 8.01 3.13 -4.62
N GLY A 141 8.80 3.61 -5.58
CA GLY A 141 9.46 4.91 -5.51
C GLY A 141 8.49 6.09 -5.32
N SER A 142 7.22 5.91 -5.70
CA SER A 142 6.19 6.92 -5.47
C SER A 142 5.90 7.20 -3.98
N VAL A 143 6.30 6.30 -3.09
CA VAL A 143 6.07 6.39 -1.64
C VAL A 143 7.35 6.25 -0.82
N ASP A 144 8.51 6.44 -1.45
CA ASP A 144 9.79 6.50 -0.75
C ASP A 144 9.77 7.59 0.31
N GLN A 145 10.29 7.25 1.48
CA GLN A 145 10.41 8.16 2.61
C GLN A 145 11.83 8.75 2.62
N GLN A 146 11.91 10.05 2.36
CA GLN A 146 13.17 10.78 2.32
C GLN A 146 13.62 11.15 3.74
N ARG A 147 14.93 11.09 3.98
CA ARG A 147 15.51 11.51 5.26
C ARG A 147 15.14 12.97 5.58
N GLY A 148 14.61 13.20 6.78
CA GLY A 148 14.21 14.52 7.25
C GLY A 148 12.72 14.84 7.03
N CYS A 149 11.99 14.03 6.24
CA CYS A 149 10.58 14.29 5.95
C CYS A 149 9.61 13.59 6.92
N CYS A 150 10.07 12.61 7.69
CA CYS A 150 9.29 11.91 8.71
C CYS A 150 10.14 11.77 9.98
N GLU A 151 9.98 12.69 10.92
CA GLU A 151 10.67 12.65 12.22
C GLU A 151 9.89 11.78 13.20
N VAL A 152 10.55 10.79 13.80
CA VAL A 152 9.97 9.89 14.79
C VAL A 152 10.36 10.27 16.23
N SER A 153 11.50 10.92 16.40
CA SER A 153 11.97 11.57 17.62
C SER A 153 13.06 12.57 17.25
N GLU A 154 13.48 13.42 18.18
CA GLU A 154 14.48 14.46 17.91
C GLU A 154 15.74 13.89 17.22
N GLY A 155 15.97 14.33 15.98
CA GLY A 155 17.10 13.90 15.14
C GLY A 155 17.02 12.49 14.56
N ALA A 156 15.93 11.72 14.79
CA ALA A 156 15.72 10.39 14.23
C ALA A 156 14.58 10.40 13.21
N TYR A 157 14.84 9.84 12.04
CA TYR A 157 13.93 9.92 10.89
C TYR A 157 13.58 8.52 10.37
N GLU A 158 12.32 8.34 10.01
CA GLU A 158 11.90 7.21 9.21
C GLU A 158 12.30 7.44 7.75
N ILE A 159 12.94 6.44 7.15
CA ILE A 159 13.45 6.52 5.76
C ILE A 159 13.27 5.18 5.05
N THR A 160 13.09 5.21 3.74
CA THR A 160 13.25 4.02 2.91
C THR A 160 14.73 3.70 2.79
N ILE A 161 15.15 2.55 3.35
CA ILE A 161 16.54 2.10 3.32
C ILE A 161 16.84 1.37 2.01
N TYR A 162 15.92 0.48 1.60
CA TYR A 162 16.02 -0.25 0.34
C TYR A 162 14.62 -0.74 -0.09
N THR A 163 14.51 -1.09 -1.35
CA THR A 163 13.35 -1.75 -1.94
C THR A 163 13.81 -3.05 -2.59
N SER A 164 13.08 -4.14 -2.36
CA SER A 164 13.34 -5.43 -2.98
C SER A 164 12.17 -5.89 -3.84
N CYS A 165 12.47 -6.64 -4.89
CA CYS A 165 11.48 -7.19 -5.81
C CYS A 165 11.62 -8.71 -5.86
N CYS A 166 10.49 -9.43 -5.75
CA CYS A 166 10.43 -10.87 -5.91
C CYS A 166 9.49 -11.23 -7.05
N ASN A 167 9.93 -12.17 -7.90
CA ASN A 167 9.09 -12.68 -8.99
C ASN A 167 8.28 -13.89 -8.48
N THR A 168 7.01 -13.68 -8.16
CA THR A 168 6.12 -14.72 -7.62
C THR A 168 5.71 -15.80 -8.63
N THR A 169 6.04 -15.62 -9.91
CA THR A 169 5.79 -16.64 -10.95
C THR A 169 6.92 -17.66 -11.03
N LYS A 170 8.16 -17.22 -10.77
CA LYS A 170 9.34 -18.09 -10.85
C LYS A 170 9.78 -18.68 -9.53
N GLY A 171 9.34 -18.12 -8.41
CA GLY A 171 9.70 -18.52 -7.05
C GLY A 171 10.98 -17.87 -6.58
#